data_c71abdf89b9f38e1881fe5294380cf81
#
_entry.id   c71abdf89b9f38e1881fe5294380cf81
#
_cell.length_a   1.000
_cell.length_b   1.000
_cell.length_c   1.000
_cell.angle_alpha   90.00
_cell.angle_beta   90.00
_cell.angle_gamma   90.00
#
_symmetry.space_group_name_H-M   'P 1'
#
loop_
_entity.id
_entity.type
_entity.pdbx_description
1 polymer ?
#
loop_
_entity_poly.entity_id
_entity_poly.type
_entity_poly.pdbx_seq_one_letter_code
_entity_poly.pdbx_strand_id
1 'polypeptide(L)'
;MIEPEVSKPKPLTTGSEATFGRLFVLDLSGGRVFSVNTDGSGQKDIVTGCRHPDGIVVDVEARHIYWTNMGVPNLNDGSIERADLDGRNRRMIVPKGGTFTPKQLHLDKKNGKLYWSDREGMRVMRSNLDSSKIETLVETGQGDADRRDATKWCVGITVDAERGQIYWTQKGPDDAGQGRIFRASIEIPKGETAARRSSRAMRGSGGS
;
A
#
# COMPACT_ATOMS: atom_id res chain seq x y z
N MET A 1 -62.31 -31.56 -22.27
CA MET A 1 -61.51 -30.52 -21.65
C MET A 1 -60.23 -31.20 -21.20
N ILE A 2 -59.13 -30.89 -21.85
CA ILE A 2 -57.81 -31.44 -21.56
C ILE A 2 -57.09 -30.31 -20.85
N GLU A 3 -56.73 -30.51 -19.56
CA GLU A 3 -55.93 -29.55 -18.81
C GLU A 3 -54.47 -29.56 -19.33
N PRO A 4 -53.83 -28.42 -19.47
CA PRO A 4 -52.41 -28.38 -19.88
C PRO A 4 -51.50 -28.79 -18.70
N GLU A 5 -50.65 -29.75 -18.98
CA GLU A 5 -49.59 -30.23 -18.08
C GLU A 5 -48.59 -29.13 -17.80
N VAL A 6 -48.57 -28.62 -16.57
CA VAL A 6 -47.57 -27.61 -16.13
C VAL A 6 -46.25 -28.34 -15.93
N SER A 7 -45.32 -28.15 -16.88
CA SER A 7 -43.96 -28.68 -16.75
C SER A 7 -43.25 -28.05 -15.56
N LYS A 8 -42.80 -28.87 -14.61
CA LYS A 8 -41.95 -28.47 -13.48
C LYS A 8 -40.65 -27.86 -14.01
N PRO A 9 -40.20 -26.73 -13.47
CA PRO A 9 -38.94 -26.15 -13.88
C PRO A 9 -37.79 -27.12 -13.59
N LYS A 10 -36.95 -27.32 -14.60
CA LYS A 10 -35.74 -28.13 -14.52
C LYS A 10 -34.81 -27.51 -13.43
N PRO A 11 -34.24 -28.31 -12.52
CA PRO A 11 -33.30 -27.76 -11.55
C PRO A 11 -32.12 -27.14 -12.29
N LEU A 12 -31.82 -25.91 -11.95
CA LEU A 12 -30.59 -25.23 -12.36
C LEU A 12 -29.41 -26.11 -11.92
N THR A 13 -28.73 -26.69 -12.91
CA THR A 13 -27.43 -27.31 -12.68
C THR A 13 -26.55 -26.24 -12.03
N THR A 14 -26.11 -26.49 -10.81
CA THR A 14 -25.10 -25.70 -10.09
C THR A 14 -23.91 -25.54 -11.01
N GLY A 15 -23.79 -24.34 -11.60
CA GLY A 15 -22.64 -23.93 -12.36
C GLY A 15 -21.39 -24.08 -11.51
N SER A 16 -20.27 -24.29 -12.18
CA SER A 16 -18.91 -24.34 -11.65
C SER A 16 -18.79 -23.48 -10.38
N GLU A 17 -18.26 -24.07 -9.30
CA GLU A 17 -17.89 -23.33 -8.10
C GLU A 17 -17.15 -22.08 -8.54
N ALA A 18 -17.78 -20.93 -8.40
CA ALA A 18 -17.12 -19.66 -8.61
C ALA A 18 -15.96 -19.67 -7.61
N THR A 19 -14.75 -19.74 -8.14
CA THR A 19 -13.53 -19.61 -7.33
C THR A 19 -13.53 -18.18 -6.82
N PHE A 20 -14.19 -17.95 -5.69
CA PHE A 20 -14.17 -16.68 -4.99
C PHE A 20 -12.72 -16.39 -4.60
N GLY A 21 -12.23 -15.24 -4.99
CA GLY A 21 -10.92 -14.76 -4.56
C GLY A 21 -10.83 -14.69 -3.03
N ARG A 22 -9.64 -14.60 -2.48
CA ARG A 22 -9.44 -14.36 -1.04
C ARG A 22 -9.11 -12.88 -0.80
N LEU A 23 -9.62 -12.35 0.28
CA LEU A 23 -9.20 -11.06 0.83
C LEU A 23 -7.99 -11.28 1.74
N PHE A 24 -7.01 -10.39 1.65
CA PHE A 24 -5.90 -10.32 2.59
C PHE A 24 -6.10 -9.08 3.47
N VAL A 25 -6.03 -9.27 4.77
CA VAL A 25 -6.35 -8.26 5.77
C VAL A 25 -5.18 -8.09 6.72
N LEU A 26 -4.85 -6.84 7.01
CA LEU A 26 -3.89 -6.48 8.04
C LEU A 26 -4.61 -6.26 9.36
N ASP A 27 -4.18 -6.96 10.39
CA ASP A 27 -4.59 -6.73 11.78
C ASP A 27 -3.46 -5.95 12.47
N LEU A 28 -3.64 -4.65 12.54
CA LEU A 28 -2.63 -3.73 13.09
C LEU A 28 -2.31 -4.06 14.54
N SER A 29 -3.32 -4.23 15.38
CA SER A 29 -3.17 -4.50 16.82
C SER A 29 -2.77 -5.94 17.10
N GLY A 30 -3.28 -6.89 16.32
CA GLY A 30 -2.93 -8.31 16.40
C GLY A 30 -1.57 -8.63 15.78
N GLY A 31 -0.95 -7.69 15.07
CA GLY A 31 0.37 -7.87 14.47
C GLY A 31 0.43 -9.01 13.46
N ARG A 32 -0.56 -9.12 12.57
CA ARG A 32 -0.64 -10.22 11.62
C ARG A 32 -1.23 -9.80 10.27
N VAL A 33 -0.98 -10.63 9.27
CA VAL A 33 -1.71 -10.67 8.02
C VAL A 33 -2.53 -11.95 8.01
N PHE A 34 -3.82 -11.87 7.77
CA PHE A 34 -4.67 -13.04 7.57
C PHE A 34 -5.40 -12.97 6.24
N SER A 35 -5.88 -14.09 5.77
CA SER A 35 -6.76 -14.15 4.60
C SER A 35 -8.12 -14.71 5.00
N VAL A 36 -9.14 -14.29 4.25
CA VAL A 36 -10.54 -14.69 4.48
C VAL A 36 -11.25 -14.79 3.12
N ASN A 37 -12.26 -15.64 3.01
CA ASN A 37 -13.13 -15.68 1.85
C ASN A 37 -13.93 -14.37 1.73
N THR A 38 -14.44 -14.07 0.55
CA THR A 38 -15.22 -12.83 0.31
C THR A 38 -16.52 -12.76 1.12
N ASP A 39 -17.02 -13.86 1.63
CA ASP A 39 -18.18 -13.97 2.53
C ASP A 39 -17.80 -13.86 4.02
N GLY A 40 -16.52 -13.64 4.34
CA GLY A 40 -16.00 -13.55 5.70
C GLY A 40 -15.64 -14.90 6.35
N SER A 41 -15.96 -16.03 5.72
CA SER A 41 -15.62 -17.35 6.23
C SER A 41 -14.17 -17.75 5.98
N GLY A 42 -13.73 -18.88 6.53
CA GLY A 42 -12.44 -19.50 6.18
C GLY A 42 -11.24 -18.63 6.54
N GLN A 43 -11.29 -17.88 7.63
CA GLN A 43 -10.15 -17.08 8.11
C GLN A 43 -8.93 -17.97 8.35
N LYS A 44 -7.76 -17.51 7.84
CA LYS A 44 -6.49 -18.19 8.01
C LYS A 44 -5.39 -17.17 8.22
N ASP A 45 -4.61 -17.30 9.31
CA ASP A 45 -3.42 -16.51 9.51
C ASP A 45 -2.36 -16.89 8.46
N ILE A 46 -1.83 -15.88 7.80
CA ILE A 46 -0.81 -16.01 6.75
C ILE A 46 0.57 -15.68 7.33
N VAL A 47 0.67 -14.54 8.03
CA VAL A 47 1.90 -14.09 8.68
C VAL A 47 1.56 -13.54 10.05
N THR A 48 2.34 -13.92 11.06
CA THR A 48 2.26 -13.38 12.42
C THR A 48 3.54 -12.67 12.82
N GLY A 49 3.53 -11.95 13.96
CA GLY A 49 4.69 -11.21 14.44
C GLY A 49 5.04 -10.01 13.56
N CYS A 50 4.07 -9.43 12.88
CA CYS A 50 4.18 -8.14 12.22
C CYS A 50 4.22 -7.02 13.26
N ARG A 51 4.90 -5.90 12.95
CA ARG A 51 5.04 -4.76 13.86
C ARG A 51 4.18 -3.59 13.39
N HIS A 52 2.92 -3.54 13.82
CA HIS A 52 1.92 -2.56 13.38
C HIS A 52 1.81 -2.53 11.84
N PRO A 53 1.36 -3.61 11.20
CA PRO A 53 1.22 -3.65 9.74
C PRO A 53 0.13 -2.69 9.29
N ASP A 54 0.36 -1.94 8.17
CA ASP A 54 -0.56 -0.90 7.72
C ASP A 54 -0.92 -1.00 6.22
N GLY A 55 0.05 -1.05 5.32
CA GLY A 55 -0.18 -1.15 3.88
C GLY A 55 0.05 -2.57 3.37
N ILE A 56 -0.76 -3.03 2.43
CA ILE A 56 -0.61 -4.34 1.79
C ILE A 56 -0.90 -4.26 0.30
N VAL A 57 -0.13 -4.98 -0.50
CA VAL A 57 -0.41 -5.25 -1.91
C VAL A 57 -0.19 -6.73 -2.23
N VAL A 58 -0.96 -7.23 -3.20
CA VAL A 58 -0.92 -8.64 -3.61
C VAL A 58 -0.49 -8.72 -5.06
N ASP A 59 0.55 -9.51 -5.34
CA ASP A 59 0.91 -9.97 -6.67
C ASP A 59 0.36 -11.38 -6.88
N VAL A 60 -0.79 -11.47 -7.53
CA VAL A 60 -1.46 -12.76 -7.76
C VAL A 60 -0.65 -13.65 -8.71
N GLU A 61 -0.01 -13.09 -9.72
CA GLU A 61 0.77 -13.87 -10.70
C GLU A 61 2.05 -14.43 -10.09
N ALA A 62 2.82 -13.59 -9.38
CA ALA A 62 4.01 -14.04 -8.65
C ALA A 62 3.66 -14.80 -7.37
N ARG A 63 2.37 -14.84 -6.96
CA ARG A 63 1.87 -15.45 -5.73
C ARG A 63 2.53 -14.88 -4.48
N HIS A 64 2.70 -13.55 -4.42
CA HIS A 64 3.32 -12.85 -3.31
C HIS A 64 2.38 -11.83 -2.67
N ILE A 65 2.54 -11.63 -1.37
CA ILE A 65 2.04 -10.46 -0.63
C ILE A 65 3.23 -9.61 -0.19
N TYR A 66 3.05 -8.29 -0.20
CA TYR A 66 3.98 -7.31 0.35
C TYR A 66 3.24 -6.48 1.37
N TRP A 67 3.86 -6.20 2.52
CA TRP A 67 3.24 -5.35 3.54
C TRP A 67 4.27 -4.47 4.23
N THR A 68 3.78 -3.35 4.75
CA THR A 68 4.57 -2.45 5.60
C THR A 68 4.42 -2.83 7.06
N ASN A 69 5.49 -2.68 7.82
CA ASN A 69 5.48 -2.66 9.28
C ASN A 69 5.87 -1.25 9.72
N MET A 70 4.98 -0.53 10.38
CA MET A 70 5.26 0.83 10.84
C MET A 70 6.34 0.88 11.92
N GLY A 71 6.57 -0.23 12.63
CA GLY A 71 7.50 -0.26 13.76
C GLY A 71 6.93 0.39 15.02
N VAL A 72 7.80 0.88 15.87
CA VAL A 72 7.44 1.61 17.10
C VAL A 72 7.42 3.11 16.78
N PRO A 73 6.39 3.85 17.24
CA PRO A 73 6.34 5.30 17.04
C PRO A 73 7.64 6.00 17.48
N ASN A 74 8.10 6.93 16.68
CA ASN A 74 9.35 7.72 16.89
C ASN A 74 10.67 6.93 16.85
N LEU A 75 10.63 5.62 16.62
CA LEU A 75 11.82 4.85 16.29
C LEU A 75 11.93 4.68 14.76
N ASN A 76 13.13 4.82 14.24
CA ASN A 76 13.41 4.56 12.82
C ASN A 76 13.58 3.05 12.60
N ASP A 77 12.51 2.26 12.85
CA ASP A 77 12.55 0.81 12.80
C ASP A 77 11.45 0.18 11.92
N GLY A 78 10.84 1.00 11.07
CA GLY A 78 9.93 0.57 10.04
C GLY A 78 10.61 -0.36 9.03
N SER A 79 9.83 -1.23 8.41
CA SER A 79 10.31 -2.19 7.40
C SER A 79 9.21 -2.51 6.38
N ILE A 80 9.60 -3.09 5.26
CA ILE A 80 8.68 -3.69 4.30
C ILE A 80 9.09 -5.13 4.07
N GLU A 81 8.12 -6.02 4.10
CA GLU A 81 8.36 -7.46 3.95
C GLU A 81 7.51 -8.04 2.82
N ARG A 82 7.91 -9.22 2.39
CA ARG A 82 7.21 -10.06 1.41
C ARG A 82 7.10 -11.48 1.91
N ALA A 83 6.02 -12.17 1.57
CA ALA A 83 5.90 -13.63 1.68
C ALA A 83 5.13 -14.18 0.48
N ASP A 84 5.10 -15.49 0.33
CA ASP A 84 4.16 -16.15 -0.56
C ASP A 84 2.72 -16.00 -0.02
N LEU A 85 1.71 -16.24 -0.86
CA LEU A 85 0.29 -16.11 -0.46
C LEU A 85 -0.11 -17.03 0.70
N ASP A 86 0.67 -18.04 1.00
CA ASP A 86 0.49 -18.97 2.12
C ASP A 86 1.35 -18.66 3.35
N GLY A 87 2.12 -17.57 3.29
CA GLY A 87 3.00 -17.09 4.36
C GLY A 87 4.41 -17.67 4.36
N ARG A 88 4.72 -18.60 3.47
CA ARG A 88 6.07 -19.14 3.34
C ARG A 88 7.04 -18.15 2.70
N ASN A 89 8.34 -18.44 2.77
CA ASN A 89 9.39 -17.65 2.16
C ASN A 89 9.38 -16.17 2.54
N ARG A 90 8.99 -15.86 3.79
CA ARG A 90 8.99 -14.50 4.35
C ARG A 90 10.40 -13.91 4.30
N ARG A 91 10.52 -12.70 3.77
CA ARG A 91 11.79 -11.96 3.72
C ARG A 91 11.57 -10.45 3.75
N MET A 92 12.58 -9.70 4.20
CA MET A 92 12.59 -8.25 4.12
C MET A 92 12.88 -7.78 2.69
N ILE A 93 12.12 -6.77 2.25
CA ILE A 93 12.36 -5.98 1.04
C ILE A 93 13.03 -4.66 1.41
N VAL A 94 12.55 -4.00 2.45
CA VAL A 94 13.19 -2.80 3.02
C VAL A 94 13.51 -3.12 4.47
N PRO A 95 14.81 -3.14 4.85
CA PRO A 95 15.23 -3.45 6.21
C PRO A 95 14.83 -2.35 7.19
N LYS A 96 14.83 -2.67 8.48
CA LYS A 96 14.64 -1.69 9.55
C LYS A 96 15.65 -0.57 9.42
N GLY A 97 15.18 0.68 9.54
CA GLY A 97 15.97 1.88 9.33
C GLY A 97 16.05 2.33 7.86
N GLY A 98 15.67 1.50 6.89
CA GLY A 98 15.54 1.89 5.49
C GLY A 98 14.30 2.76 5.22
N THR A 99 13.32 2.71 6.10
CA THR A 99 12.13 3.56 6.14
C THR A 99 11.75 3.83 7.59
N PHE A 100 11.13 4.99 7.86
CA PHE A 100 10.82 5.38 9.25
C PHE A 100 9.50 4.77 9.72
N THR A 101 8.39 5.16 9.09
CA THR A 101 7.03 4.67 9.39
C THR A 101 6.27 4.46 8.07
N PRO A 102 6.58 3.37 7.36
CA PRO A 102 5.95 3.13 6.06
C PRO A 102 4.46 2.87 6.23
N LYS A 103 3.66 3.52 5.39
CA LYS A 103 2.20 3.43 5.37
C LYS A 103 1.74 2.64 4.14
N GLN A 104 1.01 3.25 3.23
CA GLN A 104 0.43 2.58 2.07
C GLN A 104 1.48 2.21 1.02
N LEU A 105 1.21 1.12 0.30
CA LEU A 105 2.03 0.56 -0.77
C LEU A 105 1.34 0.67 -2.13
N HIS A 106 2.15 0.78 -3.18
CA HIS A 106 1.74 0.56 -4.56
C HIS A 106 2.75 -0.35 -5.27
N LEU A 107 2.25 -1.37 -5.97
CA LEU A 107 3.06 -2.32 -6.73
C LEU A 107 2.94 -2.02 -8.23
N ASP A 108 4.04 -1.61 -8.86
CA ASP A 108 4.19 -1.53 -10.31
C ASP A 108 4.87 -2.82 -10.82
N LYS A 109 4.04 -3.79 -11.14
CA LYS A 109 4.49 -5.11 -11.62
C LYS A 109 5.28 -5.00 -12.93
N LYS A 110 4.81 -4.16 -13.86
CA LYS A 110 5.41 -4.00 -15.19
C LYS A 110 6.87 -3.56 -15.12
N ASN A 111 7.19 -2.67 -14.19
CA ASN A 111 8.53 -2.14 -14.01
C ASN A 111 9.30 -2.77 -12.83
N GLY A 112 8.71 -3.74 -12.14
CA GLY A 112 9.33 -4.44 -11.00
C GLY A 112 9.63 -3.50 -9.82
N LYS A 113 8.72 -2.57 -9.52
CA LYS A 113 8.91 -1.55 -8.50
C LYS A 113 7.85 -1.63 -7.41
N LEU A 114 8.29 -1.31 -6.20
CA LEU A 114 7.44 -1.08 -5.04
C LEU A 114 7.59 0.37 -4.60
N TYR A 115 6.47 1.05 -4.40
CA TYR A 115 6.41 2.44 -3.94
C TYR A 115 5.70 2.50 -2.60
N TRP A 116 6.10 3.41 -1.72
CA TRP A 116 5.42 3.62 -0.43
C TRP A 116 5.53 5.05 0.07
N SER A 117 4.57 5.42 0.91
CA SER A 117 4.62 6.63 1.71
C SER A 117 5.27 6.33 3.05
N ASP A 118 6.22 7.14 3.45
CA ASP A 118 6.94 7.06 4.72
C ASP A 118 6.50 8.24 5.61
N ARG A 119 5.56 7.99 6.53
CA ARG A 119 4.80 9.03 7.25
C ARG A 119 5.72 9.97 8.02
N GLU A 120 6.28 9.52 9.13
CA GLU A 120 7.21 10.31 9.93
C GLU A 120 8.60 10.41 9.30
N GLY A 121 8.90 9.61 8.29
CA GLY A 121 10.04 9.81 7.40
C GLY A 121 9.85 11.00 6.46
N MET A 122 8.59 11.48 6.31
CA MET A 122 8.23 12.62 5.48
C MET A 122 8.70 12.46 4.04
N ARG A 123 8.49 11.26 3.48
CA ARG A 123 9.03 10.89 2.16
C ARG A 123 8.02 10.06 1.37
N VAL A 124 8.18 10.11 0.05
CA VAL A 124 7.69 9.10 -0.88
C VAL A 124 8.89 8.34 -1.42
N MET A 125 8.86 7.04 -1.35
CA MET A 125 10.01 6.18 -1.62
C MET A 125 9.69 5.09 -2.63
N ARG A 126 10.73 4.51 -3.20
CA ARG A 126 10.66 3.41 -4.16
C ARG A 126 11.81 2.42 -3.94
N SER A 127 11.59 1.15 -4.28
CA SER A 127 12.64 0.14 -4.42
C SER A 127 12.35 -0.80 -5.59
N ASN A 128 13.35 -1.59 -5.99
CA ASN A 128 13.10 -2.78 -6.78
C ASN A 128 12.49 -3.89 -5.91
N LEU A 129 11.79 -4.84 -6.52
CA LEU A 129 11.19 -5.99 -5.82
C LEU A 129 12.24 -6.99 -5.30
N ASP A 130 13.49 -6.90 -5.76
CA ASP A 130 14.64 -7.68 -5.31
C ASP A 130 15.37 -7.06 -4.10
N SER A 131 14.82 -6.01 -3.51
CA SER A 131 15.39 -5.27 -2.39
C SER A 131 16.54 -4.31 -2.75
N SER A 132 16.84 -4.15 -4.02
CA SER A 132 17.85 -3.18 -4.48
C SER A 132 17.27 -1.81 -4.75
N LYS A 133 18.15 -0.81 -4.85
CA LYS A 133 17.81 0.57 -5.24
C LYS A 133 16.68 1.19 -4.41
N ILE A 134 16.84 1.23 -3.09
CA ILE A 134 15.94 2.00 -2.22
C ILE A 134 16.23 3.48 -2.45
N GLU A 135 15.22 4.24 -2.91
CA GLU A 135 15.35 5.63 -3.34
C GLU A 135 14.26 6.50 -2.71
N THR A 136 14.61 7.72 -2.32
CA THR A 136 13.65 8.77 -1.98
C THR A 136 13.27 9.54 -3.25
N LEU A 137 11.98 9.55 -3.59
CA LEU A 137 11.44 10.26 -4.75
C LEU A 137 10.97 11.67 -4.42
N VAL A 138 10.39 11.86 -3.25
CA VAL A 138 9.91 13.14 -2.73
C VAL A 138 10.27 13.23 -1.26
N GLU A 139 10.70 14.41 -0.82
CA GLU A 139 10.96 14.73 0.58
C GLU A 139 10.12 15.94 0.98
N THR A 140 9.27 15.79 1.99
CA THR A 140 8.30 16.82 2.41
C THR A 140 8.72 17.55 3.69
N GLY A 141 9.78 17.08 4.34
CA GLY A 141 10.35 17.68 5.55
C GLY A 141 11.60 16.98 6.01
N GLN A 142 12.32 17.59 6.93
CA GLN A 142 13.58 17.08 7.50
C GLN A 142 13.68 17.36 9.00
N GLY A 143 14.28 16.40 9.71
CA GLY A 143 14.57 16.52 11.13
C GLY A 143 13.33 16.45 12.04
N ASP A 144 13.56 16.55 13.34
CA ASP A 144 12.53 16.31 14.34
C ASP A 144 11.49 17.42 14.46
N ALA A 145 11.85 18.66 14.09
CA ALA A 145 10.90 19.78 14.08
C ALA A 145 9.81 19.55 13.03
N ASP A 146 10.19 19.18 11.82
CA ASP A 146 9.28 18.88 10.72
C ASP A 146 8.49 17.59 10.98
N ARG A 147 9.10 16.61 11.67
CA ARG A 147 8.44 15.35 12.02
C ARG A 147 7.24 15.53 12.93
N ARG A 148 7.18 16.61 13.70
CA ARG A 148 6.02 16.97 14.53
C ARG A 148 4.91 17.69 13.76
N ASP A 149 5.18 18.11 12.54
CA ASP A 149 4.21 18.77 11.66
C ASP A 149 3.49 17.73 10.78
N ALA A 150 2.26 17.38 11.17
CA ALA A 150 1.46 16.41 10.46
C ALA A 150 1.15 16.81 9.00
N THR A 151 1.27 18.09 8.62
CA THR A 151 1.10 18.53 7.23
C THR A 151 2.19 18.02 6.29
N LYS A 152 3.29 17.51 6.84
CA LYS A 152 4.43 16.93 6.12
C LYS A 152 4.36 15.39 6.01
N TRP A 153 3.42 14.76 6.69
CA TRP A 153 3.29 13.31 6.75
C TRP A 153 2.69 12.73 5.48
N CYS A 154 3.46 11.92 4.77
CA CYS A 154 3.00 11.17 3.59
C CYS A 154 2.26 9.90 4.02
N VAL A 155 1.03 9.66 3.52
CA VAL A 155 0.20 8.52 3.96
C VAL A 155 -0.23 7.64 2.80
N GLY A 156 -1.05 8.15 1.88
CA GLY A 156 -1.51 7.40 0.72
C GLY A 156 -0.56 7.52 -0.46
N ILE A 157 -0.52 6.52 -1.33
CA ILE A 157 0.27 6.54 -2.57
C ILE A 157 -0.44 5.78 -3.67
N THR A 158 -0.34 6.28 -4.89
CA THR A 158 -0.62 5.51 -6.11
C THR A 158 0.28 5.97 -7.25
N VAL A 159 0.43 5.13 -8.26
CA VAL A 159 1.32 5.35 -9.40
C VAL A 159 0.55 5.13 -10.68
N ASP A 160 0.65 6.08 -11.60
CA ASP A 160 0.28 5.94 -13.00
C ASP A 160 1.57 5.75 -13.80
N ALA A 161 1.98 4.50 -13.94
CA ALA A 161 3.23 4.16 -14.63
C ALA A 161 3.19 4.49 -16.12
N GLU A 162 2.00 4.48 -16.76
CA GLU A 162 1.85 4.80 -18.16
C GLU A 162 2.09 6.30 -18.43
N ARG A 163 1.59 7.15 -17.53
CA ARG A 163 1.83 8.60 -17.59
C ARG A 163 3.09 9.04 -16.88
N GLY A 164 3.82 8.11 -16.25
CA GLY A 164 5.02 8.42 -15.48
C GLY A 164 4.75 9.33 -14.28
N GLN A 165 3.63 9.18 -13.59
CA GLN A 165 3.21 10.04 -12.47
C GLN A 165 3.07 9.26 -11.17
N ILE A 166 3.49 9.87 -10.07
CA ILE A 166 3.18 9.45 -8.70
C ILE A 166 2.21 10.44 -8.06
N TYR A 167 1.29 9.91 -7.27
CA TYR A 167 0.33 10.70 -6.48
C TYR A 167 0.45 10.27 -5.03
N TRP A 168 0.44 11.23 -4.10
CA TRP A 168 0.46 10.93 -2.68
C TRP A 168 -0.41 11.90 -1.90
N THR A 169 -0.79 11.49 -0.69
CA THR A 169 -1.49 12.34 0.26
C THR A 169 -0.57 12.79 1.37
N GLN A 170 -0.76 14.03 1.83
CA GLN A 170 -0.23 14.53 3.10
C GLN A 170 -1.38 14.74 4.07
N LYS A 171 -1.20 14.31 5.33
CA LYS A 171 -2.27 14.23 6.30
C LYS A 171 -2.77 15.61 6.75
N GLY A 172 -2.03 16.32 7.53
CA GLY A 172 -2.48 17.44 8.35
C GLY A 172 -2.95 17.00 9.74
N PRO A 173 -3.11 17.94 10.67
CA PRO A 173 -3.69 17.67 11.99
C PRO A 173 -5.10 17.08 11.88
N ASP A 174 -5.49 16.27 12.87
CA ASP A 174 -6.81 15.67 12.89
C ASP A 174 -7.91 16.77 12.90
N ASP A 175 -8.96 16.55 12.12
CA ASP A 175 -10.14 17.43 11.96
C ASP A 175 -9.85 18.87 11.49
N ALA A 176 -8.61 19.18 11.09
CA ALA A 176 -8.23 20.53 10.66
C ALA A 176 -8.54 20.84 9.18
N GLY A 177 -9.01 19.88 8.40
CA GLY A 177 -9.28 20.05 6.97
C GLY A 177 -8.03 20.37 6.12
N GLN A 178 -6.82 20.04 6.60
CA GLN A 178 -5.55 20.40 5.96
C GLN A 178 -4.94 19.27 5.12
N GLY A 179 -5.63 18.14 4.99
CA GLY A 179 -5.22 17.04 4.12
C GLY A 179 -5.11 17.50 2.66
N ARG A 180 -4.10 17.02 1.94
CA ARG A 180 -3.82 17.43 0.55
C ARG A 180 -3.40 16.23 -0.30
N ILE A 181 -3.67 16.35 -1.61
CA ILE A 181 -3.21 15.40 -2.62
C ILE A 181 -2.17 16.11 -3.50
N PHE A 182 -1.09 15.43 -3.77
CA PHE A 182 0.01 15.93 -4.59
C PHE A 182 0.31 14.97 -5.73
N ARG A 183 0.97 15.47 -6.76
CA ARG A 183 1.54 14.65 -7.83
C ARG A 183 2.92 15.14 -8.24
N ALA A 184 3.72 14.22 -8.78
CA ALA A 184 5.00 14.52 -9.42
C ALA A 184 5.31 13.48 -10.50
N SER A 185 6.30 13.73 -11.36
CA SER A 185 6.84 12.69 -12.24
C SER A 185 7.42 11.55 -11.40
N ILE A 186 7.39 10.32 -11.89
CA ILE A 186 8.06 9.18 -11.23
C ILE A 186 9.57 9.43 -11.17
N GLU A 187 10.16 9.83 -12.30
CA GLU A 187 11.60 10.11 -12.35
C GLU A 187 11.91 11.52 -11.87
N ILE A 188 13.01 11.66 -11.12
CA ILE A 188 13.50 12.96 -10.69
C ILE A 188 14.12 13.66 -11.89
N PRO A 189 13.64 14.84 -12.30
CA PRO A 189 14.20 15.58 -13.43
C PRO A 189 15.69 15.88 -13.19
N LYS A 190 16.47 15.88 -14.27
CA LYS A 190 17.90 16.18 -14.21
C LYS A 190 18.13 17.54 -13.55
N GLY A 191 18.99 17.59 -12.53
CA GLY A 191 19.31 18.80 -11.76
C GLY A 191 18.31 19.11 -10.63
N GLU A 192 17.28 18.28 -10.42
CA GLU A 192 16.40 18.35 -9.24
C GLU A 192 16.81 17.33 -8.16
N THR A 193 16.31 17.55 -6.96
CA THR A 193 16.45 16.61 -5.82
C THR A 193 15.08 16.27 -5.27
N ALA A 194 14.97 15.21 -4.49
CA ALA A 194 13.72 14.80 -3.82
C ALA A 194 13.12 15.96 -2.99
N ALA A 195 13.93 16.72 -2.28
CA ALA A 195 13.52 17.87 -1.45
C ALA A 195 12.93 19.04 -2.26
N ARG A 196 13.46 19.33 -3.45
CA ARG A 196 12.92 20.39 -4.32
C ARG A 196 11.57 20.05 -4.93
N ARG A 197 11.27 18.78 -5.10
CA ARG A 197 10.00 18.31 -5.70
C ARG A 197 8.80 18.56 -4.80
N SER A 198 8.96 18.48 -3.48
CA SER A 198 7.87 18.75 -2.53
C SER A 198 7.34 20.19 -2.63
N SER A 199 8.17 21.15 -2.99
CA SER A 199 7.76 22.56 -3.15
C SER A 199 6.98 22.83 -4.46
N ARG A 200 7.08 21.93 -5.45
CA ARG A 200 6.41 22.04 -6.76
C ARG A 200 5.16 21.16 -6.89
N ALA A 201 4.87 20.33 -5.90
CA ALA A 201 3.68 19.51 -5.92
C ALA A 201 2.44 20.40 -6.04
N MET A 202 1.66 20.20 -7.10
CA MET A 202 0.51 21.05 -7.42
C MET A 202 -0.55 20.92 -6.34
N ARG A 203 -1.00 22.03 -5.79
CA ARG A 203 -2.23 22.08 -5.00
C ARG A 203 -3.35 21.62 -5.94
N GLY A 204 -4.07 20.56 -5.58
CA GLY A 204 -5.33 20.28 -6.24
C GLY A 204 -6.16 21.56 -6.18
N SER A 205 -6.62 22.06 -7.34
CA SER A 205 -7.58 23.13 -7.37
C SER A 205 -8.82 22.65 -6.61
N GLY A 206 -9.00 23.12 -5.37
CA GLY A 206 -10.23 22.97 -4.66
C GLY A 206 -11.28 23.73 -5.47
N GLY A 207 -12.13 23.00 -6.16
CA GLY A 207 -13.36 23.55 -6.69
C GLY A 207 -14.23 23.91 -5.49
N SER A 208 -14.56 25.18 -5.39
CA SER A 208 -15.62 25.74 -4.57
C SER A 208 -16.97 25.19 -5.00
#